data_ef640b4f1eb165f7d55407c6a2920480
#
_entry.id   ef640b4f1eb165f7d55407c6a2920480
#
_cell.length_a   1.000
_cell.length_b   1.000
_cell.length_c   1.000
_cell.angle_alpha   90.00
_cell.angle_beta   90.00
_cell.angle_gamma   90.00
#
_symmetry.space_group_name_H-M   'P 1'
#
loop_
_entity.id
_entity.type
_entity.pdbx_description
1 polymer ?
#
loop_
_entity_poly.entity_id
_entity_poly.type
_entity_poly.pdbx_seq_one_letter_code
_entity_poly.pdbx_strand_id
1 'polypeptide(L)'
;MFGGMTIFLHDDNFIKWKVTIVYVIFALGLTISHMMGKSAIKGMLGKEITLPETVWAKVNWAWVGFFSVCAVLNIYIAYQLPLDVWVNFKVFGLLAATFAYTLLTGIYIYKHLPKEXKNSGE
;
A
#
# COMPACT_ATOMS: atom_id res chain seq x y z
N MET A 1 -12.68 -13.73 -30.28
CA MET A 1 -12.04 -13.79 -28.99
C MET A 1 -10.84 -12.86 -28.86
N PHE A 2 -9.90 -12.99 -29.77
CA PHE A 2 -8.72 -12.10 -29.72
C PHE A 2 -9.11 -10.64 -29.89
N GLY A 3 -10.09 -10.38 -30.75
CA GLY A 3 -10.55 -9.02 -30.93
C GLY A 3 -11.14 -8.44 -29.67
N GLY A 4 -11.92 -9.27 -28.94
CA GLY A 4 -12.51 -8.85 -27.69
C GLY A 4 -11.46 -8.56 -26.63
N MET A 5 -10.44 -9.41 -26.52
CA MET A 5 -9.37 -9.19 -25.56
C MET A 5 -8.57 -7.93 -25.91
N THR A 6 -8.32 -7.71 -27.20
CA THR A 6 -7.61 -6.52 -27.62
C THR A 6 -8.39 -5.26 -27.25
N ILE A 7 -9.70 -5.27 -27.49
CA ILE A 7 -10.54 -4.13 -27.15
C ILE A 7 -10.55 -3.92 -25.64
N PHE A 8 -10.67 -5.01 -24.86
CA PHE A 8 -10.68 -4.91 -23.42
C PHE A 8 -9.37 -4.35 -22.89
N LEU A 9 -8.24 -4.84 -23.42
CA LEU A 9 -6.93 -4.39 -22.95
C LEU A 9 -6.65 -2.94 -23.29
N HIS A 10 -7.23 -2.44 -24.39
CA HIS A 10 -7.06 -1.05 -24.80
C HIS A 10 -8.17 -0.13 -24.28
N ASP A 11 -9.15 -0.70 -23.60
CA ASP A 11 -10.24 0.09 -23.04
C ASP A 11 -9.73 0.96 -21.89
N ASP A 12 -10.17 2.22 -21.86
CA ASP A 12 -9.81 3.11 -20.78
C ASP A 12 -10.28 2.56 -19.43
N ASN A 13 -11.44 1.91 -19.41
CA ASN A 13 -11.94 1.32 -18.17
C ASN A 13 -11.00 0.26 -17.63
N PHE A 14 -10.44 -0.56 -18.53
CA PHE A 14 -9.49 -1.58 -18.07
C PHE A 14 -8.26 -0.95 -17.45
N ILE A 15 -7.74 0.11 -18.07
CA ILE A 15 -6.55 0.78 -17.54
C ILE A 15 -6.85 1.38 -16.17
N LYS A 16 -8.04 1.95 -16.02
CA LYS A 16 -8.43 2.52 -14.72
C LYS A 16 -8.52 1.45 -13.65
N TRP A 17 -9.10 0.30 -13.99
CA TRP A 17 -9.22 -0.80 -13.04
C TRP A 17 -7.87 -1.43 -12.72
N LYS A 18 -6.93 -1.38 -13.63
CA LYS A 18 -5.62 -1.98 -13.42
C LYS A 18 -4.95 -1.42 -12.16
N VAL A 19 -5.04 -0.12 -11.95
CA VAL A 19 -4.46 0.51 -10.76
C VAL A 19 -5.12 -0.03 -9.50
N THR A 20 -6.46 -0.08 -9.48
CA THR A 20 -7.17 -0.59 -8.32
C THR A 20 -6.83 -2.06 -8.05
N ILE A 21 -6.74 -2.85 -9.12
CA ILE A 21 -6.42 -4.28 -8.95
C ILE A 21 -5.05 -4.45 -8.31
N VAL A 22 -4.07 -3.64 -8.71
CA VAL A 22 -2.74 -3.72 -8.11
C VAL A 22 -2.81 -3.43 -6.61
N TYR A 23 -3.53 -2.39 -6.22
CA TYR A 23 -3.64 -2.07 -4.80
C TYR A 23 -4.41 -3.12 -4.02
N VAL A 24 -5.44 -3.71 -4.62
CA VAL A 24 -6.17 -4.80 -3.99
C VAL A 24 -5.25 -6.00 -3.79
N ILE A 25 -4.43 -6.31 -4.78
CA ILE A 25 -3.50 -7.43 -4.66
C ILE A 25 -2.51 -7.18 -3.52
N PHE A 26 -2.01 -5.96 -3.38
CA PHE A 26 -1.13 -5.64 -2.27
C PHE A 26 -1.85 -5.80 -0.94
N ALA A 27 -3.07 -5.30 -0.85
CA ALA A 27 -3.83 -5.41 0.40
C ALA A 27 -4.09 -6.87 0.76
N LEU A 28 -4.49 -7.67 -0.23
CA LEU A 28 -4.74 -9.09 -0.01
C LEU A 28 -3.47 -9.83 0.35
N GLY A 29 -2.37 -9.50 -0.32
CA GLY A 29 -1.09 -10.13 -0.02
C GLY A 29 -0.66 -9.90 1.40
N LEU A 30 -0.77 -8.66 1.87
CA LEU A 30 -0.41 -8.34 3.26
C LEU A 30 -1.35 -9.05 4.24
N THR A 31 -2.64 -9.08 3.93
CA THR A 31 -3.61 -9.74 4.78
C THR A 31 -3.31 -11.23 4.90
N ILE A 32 -3.13 -11.88 3.76
CA ILE A 32 -2.92 -13.32 3.73
C ILE A 32 -1.59 -13.69 4.40
N SER A 33 -0.53 -12.94 4.11
CA SER A 33 0.76 -13.26 4.71
C SER A 33 0.71 -13.11 6.22
N HIS A 34 0.01 -12.09 6.71
CA HIS A 34 -0.10 -11.90 8.15
C HIS A 34 -0.91 -13.03 8.79
N MET A 35 -2.00 -13.43 8.14
CA MET A 35 -2.84 -14.50 8.67
C MET A 35 -2.12 -15.85 8.66
N MET A 36 -1.16 -16.01 7.76
CA MET A 36 -0.37 -17.24 7.73
C MET A 36 0.77 -17.23 8.75
N GLY A 37 0.88 -16.16 9.52
CA GLY A 37 1.94 -16.04 10.52
C GLY A 37 3.28 -15.61 9.95
N LYS A 38 3.30 -15.21 8.69
CA LYS A 38 4.53 -14.81 8.03
C LYS A 38 4.37 -13.42 7.43
N SER A 39 4.18 -12.43 8.31
CA SER A 39 3.96 -11.06 7.87
C SER A 39 5.04 -10.63 6.87
N ALA A 40 4.61 -10.17 5.70
CA ALA A 40 5.56 -9.72 4.68
C ALA A 40 6.34 -8.49 5.16
N ILE A 41 5.68 -7.58 5.86
CA ILE A 41 6.35 -6.38 6.35
C ILE A 41 7.42 -6.74 7.37
N LYS A 42 7.09 -7.62 8.31
CA LYS A 42 8.07 -8.09 9.27
C LYS A 42 9.21 -8.81 8.58
N GLY A 43 8.89 -9.61 7.56
CA GLY A 43 9.92 -10.32 6.81
C GLY A 43 10.92 -9.39 6.13
N MET A 44 10.43 -8.24 5.66
CA MET A 44 11.28 -7.27 4.99
C MET A 44 12.13 -6.47 5.95
N LEU A 45 11.58 -6.11 7.09
CA LEU A 45 12.23 -5.18 8.03
C LEU A 45 12.71 -5.86 9.32
N GLY A 46 12.22 -7.04 9.62
CA GLY A 46 12.46 -7.67 10.90
C GLY A 46 13.91 -8.02 11.20
N LYS A 47 14.73 -8.17 10.17
CA LYS A 47 16.14 -8.47 10.37
C LYS A 47 16.89 -7.25 10.92
N GLU A 48 16.45 -6.07 10.53
CA GLU A 48 17.11 -4.83 10.91
C GLU A 48 16.47 -4.18 12.13
N ILE A 49 15.21 -4.46 12.36
CA ILE A 49 14.40 -3.77 13.36
C ILE A 49 13.69 -4.82 14.20
N THR A 50 13.80 -4.68 15.52
CA THR A 50 13.09 -5.55 16.45
C THR A 50 11.91 -4.81 17.07
N LEU A 51 10.71 -5.33 16.85
CA LEU A 51 9.50 -4.71 17.37
C LEU A 51 8.59 -5.78 17.97
N PRO A 52 7.73 -5.40 18.94
CA PRO A 52 6.72 -6.35 19.43
C PRO A 52 5.80 -6.80 18.30
N GLU A 53 5.26 -8.00 18.45
CA GLU A 53 4.35 -8.52 17.41
C GLU A 53 3.12 -7.64 17.27
N THR A 54 2.67 -7.02 18.36
CA THR A 54 1.51 -6.13 18.27
C THR A 54 1.79 -4.92 17.39
N VAL A 55 3.01 -4.42 17.43
CA VAL A 55 3.40 -3.28 16.59
C VAL A 55 3.46 -3.72 15.13
N TRP A 56 4.06 -4.89 14.86
CA TRP A 56 4.08 -5.40 13.49
C TRP A 56 2.66 -5.59 12.93
N ALA A 57 1.75 -6.08 13.77
CA ALA A 57 0.37 -6.28 13.35
C ALA A 57 -0.29 -4.95 13.03
N LYS A 58 -0.07 -3.93 13.84
CA LYS A 58 -0.65 -2.62 13.59
C LYS A 58 -0.12 -2.01 12.29
N VAL A 59 1.18 -2.15 12.05
CA VAL A 59 1.77 -1.65 10.81
C VAL A 59 1.18 -2.39 9.62
N ASN A 60 1.05 -3.71 9.72
CA ASN A 60 0.49 -4.50 8.65
C ASN A 60 -0.93 -4.06 8.31
N TRP A 61 -1.79 -3.94 9.32
CA TRP A 61 -3.18 -3.57 9.05
C TRP A 61 -3.33 -2.14 8.62
N ALA A 62 -2.45 -1.24 9.07
CA ALA A 62 -2.46 0.14 8.60
C ALA A 62 -2.17 0.18 7.10
N TRP A 63 -1.21 -0.62 6.63
CA TRP A 63 -0.91 -0.64 5.20
C TRP A 63 -2.00 -1.34 4.39
N VAL A 64 -2.64 -2.36 4.94
CA VAL A 64 -3.80 -2.96 4.28
C VAL A 64 -4.87 -1.90 4.11
N GLY A 65 -5.14 -1.12 5.15
CA GLY A 65 -6.10 -0.04 5.06
C GLY A 65 -5.72 1.00 4.02
N PHE A 66 -4.45 1.38 4.01
CA PHE A 66 -3.96 2.37 3.05
C PHE A 66 -4.16 1.89 1.62
N PHE A 67 -3.75 0.67 1.32
CA PHE A 67 -3.91 0.13 -0.04
C PHE A 67 -5.38 0.01 -0.41
N SER A 68 -6.23 -0.37 0.55
CA SER A 68 -7.66 -0.48 0.28
C SER A 68 -8.27 0.88 -0.03
N VAL A 69 -7.89 1.91 0.73
CA VAL A 69 -8.38 3.26 0.49
C VAL A 69 -7.89 3.77 -0.87
N CYS A 70 -6.62 3.50 -1.20
CA CYS A 70 -6.11 3.90 -2.50
C CYS A 70 -6.87 3.23 -3.63
N ALA A 71 -7.21 1.96 -3.47
CA ALA A 71 -7.96 1.24 -4.50
C ALA A 71 -9.34 1.88 -4.72
N VAL A 72 -10.04 2.21 -3.64
CA VAL A 72 -11.36 2.81 -3.72
C VAL A 72 -11.27 4.22 -4.31
N LEU A 73 -10.31 5.02 -3.83
CA LEU A 73 -10.15 6.38 -4.32
C LEU A 73 -9.82 6.38 -5.82
N ASN A 74 -8.99 5.44 -6.25
CA ASN A 74 -8.65 5.38 -7.67
C ASN A 74 -9.89 5.18 -8.54
N ILE A 75 -10.75 4.24 -8.15
CA ILE A 75 -11.96 3.97 -8.94
C ILE A 75 -12.89 5.17 -8.90
N TYR A 76 -13.06 5.77 -7.71
CA TYR A 76 -13.93 6.94 -7.59
C TYR A 76 -13.46 8.07 -8.51
N ILE A 77 -12.18 8.41 -8.43
CA ILE A 77 -11.66 9.53 -9.20
C ILE A 77 -11.64 9.19 -10.69
N ALA A 78 -11.33 7.92 -11.03
CA ALA A 78 -11.28 7.52 -12.42
C ALA A 78 -12.62 7.69 -13.12
N TYR A 79 -13.72 7.45 -12.41
CA TYR A 79 -15.04 7.49 -13.03
C TYR A 79 -15.82 8.77 -12.77
N GLN A 80 -15.47 9.53 -11.73
CA GLN A 80 -16.24 10.72 -11.36
C GLN A 80 -15.57 12.01 -11.80
N LEU A 81 -14.29 12.00 -12.10
CA LEU A 81 -13.56 13.22 -12.43
C LEU A 81 -12.95 13.11 -13.83
N PRO A 82 -12.59 14.27 -14.44
CA PRO A 82 -12.01 14.24 -15.78
C PRO A 82 -10.73 13.40 -15.86
N LEU A 83 -10.46 12.92 -17.06
CA LEU A 83 -9.30 12.03 -17.28
C LEU A 83 -7.99 12.67 -16.81
N ASP A 84 -7.79 13.95 -17.11
CA ASP A 84 -6.55 14.59 -16.71
C ASP A 84 -6.38 14.67 -15.19
N VAL A 85 -7.51 14.81 -14.48
CA VAL A 85 -7.46 14.80 -13.01
C VAL A 85 -7.06 13.40 -12.52
N TRP A 86 -7.64 12.36 -13.12
CA TRP A 86 -7.30 10.99 -12.74
C TRP A 86 -5.83 10.69 -13.01
N VAL A 87 -5.31 11.11 -14.16
CA VAL A 87 -3.91 10.85 -14.51
C VAL A 87 -2.99 11.55 -13.49
N ASN A 88 -3.29 12.80 -13.14
CA ASN A 88 -2.49 13.51 -12.14
C ASN A 88 -2.58 12.84 -10.79
N PHE A 89 -3.78 12.40 -10.39
CA PHE A 89 -3.95 11.67 -9.14
C PHE A 89 -3.14 10.39 -9.14
N LYS A 90 -3.22 9.63 -10.22
CA LYS A 90 -2.51 8.35 -10.33
C LYS A 90 -1.00 8.54 -10.21
N VAL A 91 -0.46 9.52 -10.92
CA VAL A 91 0.98 9.71 -10.96
C VAL A 91 1.49 10.43 -9.72
N PHE A 92 0.89 11.56 -9.39
CA PHE A 92 1.41 12.41 -8.31
C PHE A 92 0.72 12.19 -6.98
N GLY A 93 -0.60 12.02 -6.99
CA GLY A 93 -1.34 11.87 -5.74
C GLY A 93 -1.00 10.58 -5.02
N LEU A 94 -1.04 9.47 -5.73
CA LEU A 94 -0.75 8.17 -5.10
C LEU A 94 0.71 8.08 -4.70
N LEU A 95 1.60 8.64 -5.50
CA LEU A 95 3.03 8.63 -5.16
C LEU A 95 3.28 9.45 -3.90
N ALA A 96 2.70 10.66 -3.85
CA ALA A 96 2.87 11.53 -2.68
C ALA A 96 2.25 10.89 -1.44
N ALA A 97 1.08 10.27 -1.59
CA ALA A 97 0.43 9.61 -0.45
C ALA A 97 1.27 8.45 0.05
N THR A 98 1.84 7.67 -0.86
CA THR A 98 2.68 6.53 -0.47
C THR A 98 3.93 7.03 0.26
N PHE A 99 4.54 8.08 -0.25
CA PHE A 99 5.72 8.66 0.40
C PHE A 99 5.38 9.16 1.80
N ALA A 100 4.28 9.89 1.92
CA ALA A 100 3.86 10.41 3.22
C ALA A 100 3.56 9.28 4.19
N TYR A 101 2.87 8.25 3.72
CA TYR A 101 2.52 7.11 4.58
C TYR A 101 3.77 6.34 5.00
N THR A 102 4.75 6.25 4.11
CA THR A 102 6.02 5.62 4.44
C THR A 102 6.74 6.39 5.54
N LEU A 103 6.73 7.73 5.43
CA LEU A 103 7.35 8.56 6.48
C LEU A 103 6.62 8.38 7.81
N LEU A 104 5.30 8.37 7.78
CA LEU A 104 4.52 8.18 9.02
C LEU A 104 4.80 6.82 9.62
N THR A 105 4.91 5.79 8.78
CA THR A 105 5.25 4.45 9.25
C THR A 105 6.63 4.45 9.91
N GLY A 106 7.57 5.13 9.29
CA GLY A 106 8.93 5.22 9.84
C GLY A 106 8.93 5.89 11.20
N ILE A 107 8.16 6.98 11.34
CA ILE A 107 8.07 7.67 12.63
C ILE A 107 7.42 6.77 13.68
N TYR A 108 6.35 6.06 13.30
CA TYR A 108 5.67 5.15 14.21
C TYR A 108 6.62 4.05 14.69
N ILE A 109 7.36 3.47 13.77
CA ILE A 109 8.32 2.41 14.10
C ILE A 109 9.41 2.96 15.02
N TYR A 110 9.91 4.14 14.70
CA TYR A 110 10.96 4.75 15.52
C TYR A 110 10.51 4.93 16.97
N LYS A 111 9.27 5.37 17.15
CA LYS A 111 8.74 5.57 18.50
C LYS A 111 8.60 4.27 19.28
N HIS A 112 8.51 3.15 18.59
CA HIS A 112 8.32 1.85 19.24
C HIS A 112 9.56 0.98 19.24
N LEU A 113 10.70 1.54 18.82
CA LEU A 113 11.95 0.81 18.90
C LEU A 113 12.32 0.52 20.35
N PRO A 114 13.03 -0.59 20.60
CA PRO A 114 13.45 -0.91 21.96
C PRO A 114 14.27 0.22 22.56
N LYS A 115 14.19 0.39 23.88
CA LYS A 115 14.97 1.41 24.56
C LYS A 115 16.47 1.23 24.34
N GLU A 116 16.93 0.03 24.15
CA GLU A 116 18.34 -0.21 23.89
C GLU A 116 18.83 0.52 22.65
N UNK A 117 17.97 0.43 21.79
CA UNK A 117 18.25 0.99 20.75
C UNK A 117 18.42 2.31 20.83
N LYS A 118 17.61 2.83 21.48
CA LYS A 118 17.62 4.25 21.71
C LYS A 118 18.80 4.67 22.57
N ASN A 119 19.05 3.90 23.59
CA ASN A 119 20.15 4.21 24.47
C ASN A 119 21.51 4.09 23.78
N SER A 120 21.65 3.10 22.93
CA SER A 120 22.93 2.93 22.24
C SER A 120 23.20 4.06 21.24
N GLY A 121 22.16 4.79 20.86
CA GLY A 121 22.32 5.96 20.02
C GLY A 121 22.82 7.18 20.77
N GLU A 122 22.85 7.07 22.07
CA GLU A 122 23.34 8.16 22.91
C GLU A 122 24.85 8.05 23.07
#